data_c6cd210c4d34ead761cb351d91a2107d
#
_entry.id   c6cd210c4d34ead761cb351d91a2107d
#
_cell.length_a   1.000
_cell.length_b   1.000
_cell.length_c   1.000
_cell.angle_alpha   90.00
_cell.angle_beta   90.00
_cell.angle_gamma   90.00
#
_symmetry.space_group_name_H-M   'P 1'
#
loop_
_entity.id
_entity.type
_entity.pdbx_description
1 polymer ?
#
loop_
_entity_poly.entity_id
_entity_poly.type
_entity_poly.pdbx_seq_one_letter_code
_entity_poly.pdbx_strand_id
1 'polypeptide(L)'
;VKSKRLILALLWTAFFVAYLDRTNISVAGPTIMKALDMSPQMFGYVLASFTAGYALMQIPGGLLADRFGAKIMLIIALGVWSVFTGLTGLAVTVGMLIAVRFFFGVGEGLENGAHFKAIGDTFASQERSAASGIFHTALALGPAFVAPIAAVTIAHAGWQTLFLLFTIPGVLVALLIWRFFPAVTGPPAGEERGDEPTGNLSALLASPLSWLPFLAYLLFNVAFWGLLNWMPSYLSQERHIDLKSLGYIASIPYLCGFAGLLILGYLGKGVFYRYRPLLLGASYLLAGLGLYLAFSADNVTSSVLGLSFGAFFLYGGFGPFWAVALDVVPGKFRGTFSGFVNFGGQIGGFFSPIVVGTIVQNTKSYSGGFVFMIGALILAGATMVAIQQGQRLPRTAAATA
;
A
#
# COMPACT_ATOMS: atom_id res chain seq x y z
N VAL A 1 22.16 -12.90 -15.53
CA VAL A 1 22.33 -12.17 -14.27
C VAL A 1 22.13 -10.66 -14.47
N LYS A 2 22.79 -10.03 -15.46
CA LYS A 2 22.66 -8.57 -15.72
C LYS A 2 21.22 -8.18 -16.09
N SER A 3 20.51 -9.00 -16.87
CA SER A 3 19.12 -8.76 -17.27
C SER A 3 18.16 -8.78 -16.07
N LYS A 4 18.28 -9.74 -15.15
CA LYS A 4 17.42 -9.84 -13.95
C LYS A 4 17.54 -8.61 -13.03
N ARG A 5 18.79 -8.14 -12.80
CA ARG A 5 19.02 -6.94 -11.97
C ARG A 5 18.45 -5.68 -12.62
N LEU A 6 18.58 -5.55 -13.94
CA LEU A 6 18.02 -4.42 -14.67
C LEU A 6 16.49 -4.42 -14.61
N ILE A 7 15.85 -5.59 -14.83
CA ILE A 7 14.40 -5.72 -14.72
C ILE A 7 13.93 -5.32 -13.32
N LEU A 8 14.56 -5.88 -12.27
CA LEU A 8 14.19 -5.55 -10.90
C LEU A 8 14.36 -4.06 -10.57
N ALA A 9 15.45 -3.43 -11.06
CA ALA A 9 15.67 -2.01 -10.88
C ALA A 9 14.59 -1.17 -11.57
N LEU A 10 14.20 -1.51 -12.82
CA LEU A 10 13.14 -0.82 -13.54
C LEU A 10 11.77 -0.98 -12.85
N LEU A 11 11.44 -2.19 -12.39
CA LEU A 11 10.22 -2.46 -11.63
C LEU A 11 10.20 -1.70 -10.30
N TRP A 12 11.31 -1.71 -9.59
CA TRP A 12 11.46 -0.97 -8.34
C TRP A 12 11.28 0.54 -8.56
N THR A 13 11.90 1.08 -9.62
CA THR A 13 11.80 2.52 -9.94
C THR A 13 10.37 2.90 -10.31
N ALA A 14 9.66 2.06 -11.09
CA ALA A 14 8.25 2.29 -11.42
C ALA A 14 7.38 2.30 -10.13
N PHE A 15 7.56 1.32 -9.27
CA PHE A 15 6.81 1.21 -8.01
C PHE A 15 7.16 2.34 -7.02
N PHE A 16 8.42 2.79 -7.02
CA PHE A 16 8.84 3.94 -6.23
C PHE A 16 8.13 5.22 -6.70
N VAL A 17 8.06 5.46 -8.01
CA VAL A 17 7.34 6.61 -8.58
C VAL A 17 5.84 6.50 -8.29
N ALA A 18 5.24 5.31 -8.39
CA ALA A 18 3.85 5.09 -8.01
C ALA A 18 3.59 5.52 -6.55
N TYR A 19 4.47 5.14 -5.60
CA TYR A 19 4.30 5.56 -4.19
C TYR A 19 4.63 7.03 -3.94
N LEU A 20 5.50 7.66 -4.74
CA LEU A 20 5.62 9.13 -4.75
C LEU A 20 4.28 9.78 -5.12
N ASP A 21 3.64 9.30 -6.20
CA ASP A 21 2.39 9.86 -6.74
C ASP A 21 1.15 9.55 -5.89
N ARG A 22 1.15 8.45 -5.16
CA ARG A 22 0.10 8.13 -4.17
C ARG A 22 0.13 9.06 -2.96
N THR A 23 1.33 9.47 -2.54
CA THR A 23 1.50 10.19 -1.27
C THR A 23 1.59 11.70 -1.46
N ASN A 24 1.92 12.19 -2.67
CA ASN A 24 2.02 13.63 -2.95
C ASN A 24 0.71 14.39 -2.58
N ILE A 25 -0.46 13.79 -2.85
CA ILE A 25 -1.75 14.40 -2.52
C ILE A 25 -1.97 14.49 -0.99
N SER A 26 -1.47 13.53 -0.22
CA SER A 26 -1.59 13.55 1.25
C SER A 26 -0.77 14.69 1.84
N VAL A 27 0.44 14.95 1.33
CA VAL A 27 1.28 16.08 1.75
C VAL A 27 0.67 17.42 1.30
N ALA A 28 0.12 17.48 0.09
CA ALA A 28 -0.56 18.65 -0.43
C ALA A 28 -1.95 18.88 0.18
N GLY A 29 -2.49 17.91 0.92
CA GLY A 29 -3.86 17.88 1.43
C GLY A 29 -4.30 19.17 2.14
N PRO A 30 -3.57 19.66 3.16
CA PRO A 30 -3.94 20.91 3.85
C PRO A 30 -4.05 22.09 2.91
N THR A 31 -3.14 22.20 1.93
CA THR A 31 -3.13 23.29 0.94
C THR A 31 -4.27 23.16 -0.06
N ILE A 32 -4.55 21.94 -0.55
CA ILE A 32 -5.66 21.64 -1.47
C ILE A 32 -7.00 21.93 -0.79
N MET A 33 -7.21 21.45 0.44
CA MET A 33 -8.44 21.69 1.19
C MET A 33 -8.71 23.19 1.36
N LYS A 34 -7.67 23.97 1.69
CA LYS A 34 -7.79 25.43 1.78
C LYS A 34 -8.07 26.09 0.43
N ALA A 35 -7.39 25.66 -0.64
CA ALA A 35 -7.51 26.27 -1.96
C ALA A 35 -8.86 26.02 -2.64
N LEU A 36 -9.47 24.85 -2.39
CA LEU A 36 -10.77 24.45 -2.97
C LEU A 36 -11.94 24.56 -1.99
N ASP A 37 -11.75 25.22 -0.84
CA ASP A 37 -12.73 25.35 0.23
C ASP A 37 -13.37 23.98 0.58
N MET A 38 -12.52 22.98 0.77
CA MET A 38 -12.90 21.58 0.88
C MET A 38 -12.88 21.13 2.35
N SER A 39 -13.95 20.46 2.78
CA SER A 39 -13.99 19.85 4.11
C SER A 39 -13.10 18.61 4.20
N PRO A 40 -12.63 18.20 5.40
CA PRO A 40 -11.92 16.95 5.60
C PRO A 40 -12.68 15.72 5.08
N GLN A 41 -14.01 15.70 5.23
CA GLN A 41 -14.83 14.61 4.69
C GLN A 41 -14.75 14.55 3.16
N MET A 42 -14.87 15.69 2.47
CA MET A 42 -14.75 15.75 1.00
C MET A 42 -13.34 15.33 0.55
N PHE A 43 -12.31 15.71 1.28
CA PHE A 43 -10.95 15.25 0.99
C PHE A 43 -10.82 13.74 1.19
N GLY A 44 -11.49 13.16 2.18
CA GLY A 44 -11.63 11.70 2.35
C GLY A 44 -12.21 11.01 1.11
N TYR A 45 -13.25 11.59 0.47
CA TYR A 45 -13.79 11.05 -0.80
C TYR A 45 -12.79 11.17 -1.96
N VAL A 46 -12.03 12.25 -2.04
CA VAL A 46 -10.95 12.40 -3.04
C VAL A 46 -9.91 11.30 -2.88
N LEU A 47 -9.47 11.01 -1.66
CA LEU A 47 -8.52 9.95 -1.36
C LEU A 47 -9.08 8.55 -1.67
N ALA A 48 -10.33 8.31 -1.31
CA ALA A 48 -11.03 7.04 -1.57
C ALA A 48 -11.27 6.79 -3.06
N SER A 49 -11.49 7.84 -3.87
CA SER A 49 -11.72 7.70 -5.32
C SER A 49 -10.54 7.05 -6.04
N PHE A 50 -9.31 7.33 -5.61
CA PHE A 50 -8.12 6.62 -6.07
C PHE A 50 -8.23 5.11 -5.81
N THR A 51 -8.53 4.72 -4.57
CA THR A 51 -8.63 3.30 -4.20
C THR A 51 -9.75 2.59 -4.96
N ALA A 52 -10.87 3.29 -5.24
CA ALA A 52 -11.95 2.74 -6.06
C ALA A 52 -11.49 2.42 -7.49
N GLY A 53 -10.83 3.38 -8.16
CA GLY A 53 -10.28 3.17 -9.51
C GLY A 53 -9.23 2.08 -9.55
N TYR A 54 -8.32 2.07 -8.57
CA TYR A 54 -7.28 1.06 -8.42
C TYR A 54 -7.86 -0.36 -8.21
N ALA A 55 -8.85 -0.50 -7.32
CA ALA A 55 -9.50 -1.78 -7.05
C ALA A 55 -10.23 -2.33 -8.28
N LEU A 56 -10.91 -1.46 -9.03
CA LEU A 56 -11.64 -1.83 -10.25
C LEU A 56 -10.70 -2.47 -11.29
N MET A 57 -9.47 -1.97 -11.41
CA MET A 57 -8.53 -2.44 -12.42
C MET A 57 -7.58 -3.54 -11.96
N GLN A 58 -7.65 -4.02 -10.72
CA GLN A 58 -6.79 -5.09 -10.23
C GLN A 58 -6.91 -6.39 -11.03
N ILE A 59 -8.13 -6.86 -11.24
CA ILE A 59 -8.39 -8.09 -12.00
C ILE A 59 -8.22 -7.85 -13.51
N PRO A 60 -8.86 -6.83 -14.13
CA PRO A 60 -8.65 -6.54 -15.54
C PRO A 60 -7.18 -6.30 -15.91
N GLY A 61 -6.45 -5.56 -15.06
CA GLY A 61 -5.03 -5.28 -15.26
C GLY A 61 -4.16 -6.55 -15.30
N GLY A 62 -4.45 -7.53 -14.45
CA GLY A 62 -3.81 -8.84 -14.47
C GLY A 62 -4.07 -9.59 -15.79
N LEU A 63 -5.33 -9.69 -16.21
CA LEU A 63 -5.73 -10.34 -17.47
C LEU A 63 -5.10 -9.65 -18.69
N LEU A 64 -5.06 -8.32 -18.70
CA LEU A 64 -4.40 -7.56 -19.76
C LEU A 64 -2.88 -7.77 -19.77
N ALA A 65 -2.24 -7.85 -18.59
CA ALA A 65 -0.84 -8.16 -18.47
C ALA A 65 -0.51 -9.58 -18.99
N ASP A 66 -1.39 -10.55 -18.76
CA ASP A 66 -1.23 -11.91 -19.31
C ASP A 66 -1.35 -11.93 -20.82
N ARG A 67 -2.26 -11.13 -21.38
CA ARG A 67 -2.51 -11.08 -22.83
C ARG A 67 -1.45 -10.28 -23.60
N PHE A 68 -1.09 -9.09 -23.10
CA PHE A 68 -0.22 -8.14 -23.83
C PHE A 68 1.22 -8.13 -23.32
N GLY A 69 1.50 -8.83 -22.22
CA GLY A 69 2.81 -8.89 -21.59
C GLY A 69 3.10 -7.72 -20.65
N ALA A 70 3.97 -7.99 -19.67
CA ALA A 70 4.29 -7.04 -18.60
C ALA A 70 4.86 -5.72 -19.12
N LYS A 71 5.76 -5.74 -20.10
CA LYS A 71 6.40 -4.52 -20.64
C LYS A 71 5.38 -3.51 -21.18
N ILE A 72 4.47 -3.97 -22.04
CA ILE A 72 3.46 -3.10 -22.67
C ILE A 72 2.53 -2.53 -21.62
N MET A 73 2.07 -3.38 -20.69
CA MET A 73 1.16 -2.94 -19.63
C MET A 73 1.78 -1.94 -18.66
N LEU A 74 3.07 -2.11 -18.32
CA LEU A 74 3.80 -1.13 -17.50
C LEU A 74 3.90 0.23 -18.21
N ILE A 75 4.21 0.25 -19.53
CA ILE A 75 4.28 1.50 -20.28
C ILE A 75 2.92 2.20 -20.34
N ILE A 76 1.84 1.45 -20.62
CA ILE A 76 0.49 2.00 -20.67
C ILE A 76 0.08 2.53 -19.29
N ALA A 77 0.28 1.76 -18.24
CA ALA A 77 -0.04 2.14 -16.87
C ALA A 77 0.68 3.44 -16.48
N LEU A 78 2.01 3.49 -16.63
CA LEU A 78 2.84 4.66 -16.37
C LEU A 78 2.38 5.87 -17.18
N GLY A 79 2.06 5.71 -18.46
CA GLY A 79 1.57 6.80 -19.30
C GLY A 79 0.21 7.33 -18.82
N VAL A 80 -0.74 6.42 -18.55
CA VAL A 80 -2.09 6.79 -18.09
C VAL A 80 -2.00 7.53 -16.76
N TRP A 81 -1.37 6.93 -15.74
CA TRP A 81 -1.36 7.60 -14.43
C TRP A 81 -0.55 8.90 -14.43
N SER A 82 0.55 9.00 -15.21
CA SER A 82 1.32 10.26 -15.32
C SER A 82 0.47 11.39 -15.88
N VAL A 83 -0.36 11.12 -16.89
CA VAL A 83 -1.32 12.10 -17.41
C VAL A 83 -2.28 12.55 -16.31
N PHE A 84 -2.87 11.61 -15.56
CA PHE A 84 -3.80 11.95 -14.48
C PHE A 84 -3.10 12.58 -13.26
N THR A 85 -1.82 12.27 -13.01
CA THR A 85 -1.00 13.03 -12.05
C THR A 85 -0.95 14.51 -12.45
N GLY A 86 -0.60 14.82 -13.70
CA GLY A 86 -0.57 16.20 -14.20
C GLY A 86 -1.94 16.88 -14.16
N LEU A 87 -2.99 16.17 -14.58
CA LEU A 87 -4.37 16.68 -14.53
C LEU A 87 -4.84 16.97 -13.10
N THR A 88 -4.30 16.29 -12.08
CA THR A 88 -4.56 16.62 -10.67
C THR A 88 -4.16 18.07 -10.38
N GLY A 89 -3.02 18.55 -10.91
CA GLY A 89 -2.57 19.94 -10.76
C GLY A 89 -3.44 20.97 -11.49
N LEU A 90 -4.28 20.54 -12.42
CA LEU A 90 -5.21 21.41 -13.16
C LEU A 90 -6.63 21.38 -12.58
N ALA A 91 -6.88 20.63 -11.51
CA ALA A 91 -8.20 20.51 -10.92
C ALA A 91 -8.60 21.83 -10.24
N VAL A 92 -9.72 22.40 -10.67
CA VAL A 92 -10.28 23.65 -10.14
C VAL A 92 -11.54 23.44 -9.32
N THR A 93 -12.08 22.21 -9.30
CA THR A 93 -13.25 21.83 -8.51
C THR A 93 -13.01 20.49 -7.83
N VAL A 94 -13.73 20.26 -6.72
CA VAL A 94 -13.70 18.98 -5.99
C VAL A 94 -14.14 17.83 -6.87
N GLY A 95 -15.19 17.99 -7.67
CA GLY A 95 -15.69 16.97 -8.59
C GLY A 95 -14.65 16.58 -9.64
N MET A 96 -13.94 17.56 -10.22
CA MET A 96 -12.83 17.29 -11.13
C MET A 96 -11.70 16.53 -10.44
N LEU A 97 -11.36 16.91 -9.22
CA LEU A 97 -10.31 16.24 -8.44
C LEU A 97 -10.67 14.79 -8.15
N ILE A 98 -11.91 14.49 -7.73
CA ILE A 98 -12.43 13.13 -7.54
C ILE A 98 -12.32 12.31 -8.83
N ALA A 99 -12.78 12.85 -9.96
CA ALA A 99 -12.72 12.15 -11.25
C ALA A 99 -11.29 11.86 -11.68
N VAL A 100 -10.41 12.86 -11.60
CA VAL A 100 -8.99 12.71 -11.97
C VAL A 100 -8.30 11.68 -11.08
N ARG A 101 -8.55 11.70 -9.75
CA ARG A 101 -7.98 10.72 -8.82
C ARG A 101 -8.53 9.31 -9.04
N PHE A 102 -9.78 9.17 -9.43
CA PHE A 102 -10.35 7.88 -9.82
C PHE A 102 -9.62 7.29 -11.04
N PHE A 103 -9.46 8.07 -12.12
CA PHE A 103 -8.76 7.62 -13.32
C PHE A 103 -7.25 7.44 -13.10
N PHE A 104 -6.64 8.22 -12.21
CA PHE A 104 -5.28 7.97 -11.73
C PHE A 104 -5.20 6.57 -11.10
N GLY A 105 -6.17 6.21 -10.25
CA GLY A 105 -6.27 4.87 -9.67
C GLY A 105 -6.47 3.77 -10.71
N VAL A 106 -7.30 4.01 -11.73
CA VAL A 106 -7.46 3.10 -12.88
C VAL A 106 -6.11 2.84 -13.57
N GLY A 107 -5.33 3.89 -13.84
CA GLY A 107 -4.01 3.78 -14.42
C GLY A 107 -3.05 2.94 -13.59
N GLU A 108 -2.95 3.22 -12.29
CA GLU A 108 -2.08 2.46 -11.39
C GLU A 108 -2.56 1.02 -11.15
N GLY A 109 -3.87 0.78 -11.17
CA GLY A 109 -4.42 -0.58 -11.02
C GLY A 109 -4.00 -1.53 -12.13
N LEU A 110 -3.71 -1.00 -13.33
CA LEU A 110 -3.17 -1.76 -14.46
C LEU A 110 -1.74 -2.28 -14.20
N GLU A 111 -0.95 -1.55 -13.40
CA GLU A 111 0.46 -1.83 -13.15
C GLU A 111 0.67 -3.10 -12.32
N ASN A 112 -0.19 -3.35 -11.33
CA ASN A 112 0.04 -4.36 -10.31
C ASN A 112 0.19 -5.77 -10.91
N GLY A 113 -0.71 -6.16 -11.81
CA GLY A 113 -0.63 -7.43 -12.53
C GLY A 113 0.65 -7.55 -13.37
N ALA A 114 1.06 -6.44 -14.01
CA ALA A 114 2.26 -6.41 -14.84
C ALA A 114 3.55 -6.58 -14.01
N HIS A 115 3.63 -6.00 -12.81
CA HIS A 115 4.76 -6.18 -11.90
C HIS A 115 4.91 -7.64 -11.47
N PHE A 116 3.84 -8.26 -10.96
CA PHE A 116 3.89 -9.65 -10.53
C PHE A 116 4.20 -10.61 -11.68
N LYS A 117 3.63 -10.35 -12.86
CA LYS A 117 3.96 -11.11 -14.07
C LYS A 117 5.44 -10.97 -14.42
N ALA A 118 5.99 -9.76 -14.44
CA ALA A 118 7.39 -9.53 -14.75
C ALA A 118 8.34 -10.24 -13.77
N ILE A 119 8.01 -10.23 -12.46
CA ILE A 119 8.77 -10.96 -11.43
C ILE A 119 8.65 -12.46 -11.68
N GLY A 120 7.45 -12.98 -11.93
CA GLY A 120 7.18 -14.39 -12.19
C GLY A 120 7.90 -14.92 -13.43
N ASP A 121 7.89 -14.14 -14.51
CA ASP A 121 8.52 -14.51 -15.77
C ASP A 121 10.05 -14.33 -15.77
N THR A 122 10.62 -13.58 -14.80
CA THR A 122 12.05 -13.27 -14.76
C THR A 122 12.82 -14.10 -13.73
N PHE A 123 12.21 -14.36 -12.58
CA PHE A 123 12.88 -14.95 -11.42
C PHE A 123 12.40 -16.38 -11.18
N ALA A 124 13.34 -17.30 -10.93
CA ALA A 124 13.02 -18.65 -10.48
C ALA A 124 12.29 -18.62 -9.12
N SER A 125 11.50 -19.65 -8.82
CA SER A 125 10.65 -19.73 -7.62
C SER A 125 11.40 -19.43 -6.33
N GLN A 126 12.66 -19.87 -6.22
CA GLN A 126 13.52 -19.62 -5.05
C GLN A 126 13.97 -18.15 -4.94
N GLU A 127 14.06 -17.42 -6.08
CA GLU A 127 14.50 -16.03 -6.15
C GLU A 127 13.35 -15.02 -5.97
N ARG A 128 12.11 -15.42 -6.27
CA ARG A 128 10.92 -14.53 -6.27
C ARG A 128 10.68 -13.82 -4.95
N SER A 129 10.88 -14.53 -3.85
CA SER A 129 10.70 -13.93 -2.50
C SER A 129 11.70 -12.79 -2.25
N ALA A 130 12.97 -12.97 -2.61
CA ALA A 130 13.97 -11.94 -2.46
C ALA A 130 13.73 -10.75 -3.40
N ALA A 131 13.37 -11.03 -4.66
CA ALA A 131 13.02 -9.99 -5.64
C ALA A 131 11.81 -9.16 -5.19
N SER A 132 10.75 -9.82 -4.72
CA SER A 132 9.56 -9.15 -4.18
C SER A 132 9.89 -8.34 -2.92
N GLY A 133 10.76 -8.84 -2.03
CA GLY A 133 11.20 -8.11 -0.86
C GLY A 133 11.88 -6.79 -1.22
N ILE A 134 12.83 -6.82 -2.17
CA ILE A 134 13.49 -5.62 -2.69
C ILE A 134 12.46 -4.69 -3.34
N PHE A 135 11.58 -5.21 -4.19
CA PHE A 135 10.54 -4.45 -4.86
C PHE A 135 9.66 -3.67 -3.86
N HIS A 136 9.22 -4.31 -2.78
CA HIS A 136 8.35 -3.67 -1.79
C HIS A 136 9.04 -2.63 -0.90
N THR A 137 10.38 -2.50 -0.92
CA THR A 137 11.05 -1.42 -0.20
C THR A 137 10.65 -0.03 -0.69
N ALA A 138 10.23 0.09 -1.95
CA ALA A 138 9.72 1.31 -2.56
C ALA A 138 8.46 1.86 -1.86
N LEU A 139 7.65 0.97 -1.26
CA LEU A 139 6.42 1.28 -0.53
C LEU A 139 6.63 2.26 0.65
N ALA A 140 7.77 2.16 1.32
CA ALA A 140 8.10 3.05 2.43
C ALA A 140 9.03 4.21 1.99
N LEU A 141 9.90 3.98 1.01
CA LEU A 141 10.83 5.00 0.52
C LEU A 141 10.10 6.07 -0.32
N GLY A 142 9.12 5.72 -1.14
CA GLY A 142 8.34 6.69 -1.91
C GLY A 142 7.77 7.80 -1.02
N PRO A 143 6.93 7.48 -0.01
CA PRO A 143 6.42 8.47 0.94
C PRO A 143 7.50 9.26 1.68
N ALA A 144 8.62 8.63 2.06
CA ALA A 144 9.70 9.31 2.74
C ALA A 144 10.36 10.41 1.88
N PHE A 145 10.50 10.15 0.58
CA PHE A 145 11.13 11.11 -0.34
C PHE A 145 10.15 12.16 -0.87
N VAL A 146 8.88 11.80 -1.07
CA VAL A 146 7.91 12.79 -1.58
C VAL A 146 7.65 13.92 -0.59
N ALA A 147 7.67 13.64 0.72
CA ALA A 147 7.31 14.65 1.71
C ALA A 147 8.19 15.92 1.64
N PRO A 148 9.54 15.86 1.66
CA PRO A 148 10.37 17.05 1.52
C PRO A 148 10.27 17.69 0.12
N ILE A 149 10.18 16.89 -0.95
CA ILE A 149 10.04 17.41 -2.31
C ILE A 149 8.74 18.20 -2.45
N ALA A 150 7.64 17.64 -1.99
CA ALA A 150 6.32 18.28 -2.04
C ALA A 150 6.28 19.55 -1.20
N ALA A 151 6.81 19.52 0.02
CA ALA A 151 6.83 20.67 0.91
C ALA A 151 7.59 21.87 0.27
N VAL A 152 8.78 21.61 -0.28
CA VAL A 152 9.58 22.64 -0.95
C VAL A 152 8.86 23.16 -2.21
N THR A 153 8.33 22.26 -3.03
CA THR A 153 7.64 22.66 -4.28
C THR A 153 6.38 23.48 -3.98
N ILE A 154 5.56 23.03 -3.01
CA ILE A 154 4.33 23.74 -2.65
C ILE A 154 4.64 25.13 -2.08
N ALA A 155 5.68 25.23 -1.23
CA ALA A 155 6.06 26.51 -0.62
C ALA A 155 6.51 27.57 -1.63
N HIS A 156 7.14 27.17 -2.75
CA HIS A 156 7.69 28.11 -3.73
C HIS A 156 6.79 28.29 -4.97
N ALA A 157 6.05 27.26 -5.37
CA ALA A 157 5.36 27.25 -6.66
C ALA A 157 3.89 26.77 -6.60
N GLY A 158 3.40 26.46 -5.40
CA GLY A 158 2.03 25.98 -5.19
C GLY A 158 1.84 24.48 -5.45
N TRP A 159 0.72 23.96 -4.97
CA TRP A 159 0.39 22.53 -5.06
C TRP A 159 0.14 22.08 -6.51
N GLN A 160 -0.36 22.94 -7.37
CA GLN A 160 -0.58 22.65 -8.80
C GLN A 160 0.72 22.26 -9.48
N THR A 161 1.77 23.05 -9.25
CA THR A 161 3.10 22.81 -9.83
C THR A 161 3.70 21.49 -9.36
N LEU A 162 3.43 21.06 -8.12
CA LEU A 162 3.85 19.75 -7.62
C LEU A 162 3.36 18.64 -8.54
N PHE A 163 2.07 18.59 -8.85
CA PHE A 163 1.49 17.54 -9.69
C PHE A 163 1.96 17.61 -11.14
N LEU A 164 2.12 18.81 -11.68
CA LEU A 164 2.69 18.99 -13.03
C LEU A 164 4.13 18.46 -13.10
N LEU A 165 4.96 18.75 -12.11
CA LEU A 165 6.34 18.24 -12.05
C LEU A 165 6.39 16.73 -11.87
N PHE A 166 5.47 16.15 -11.08
CA PHE A 166 5.42 14.72 -10.82
C PHE A 166 4.93 13.88 -12.02
N THR A 167 4.41 14.53 -13.08
CA THR A 167 4.20 13.87 -14.38
C THR A 167 5.51 13.37 -14.99
N ILE A 168 6.61 14.11 -14.79
CA ILE A 168 7.90 13.86 -15.45
C ILE A 168 8.52 12.50 -15.04
N PRO A 169 8.64 12.15 -13.75
CA PRO A 169 9.22 10.88 -13.35
C PRO A 169 8.52 9.66 -13.97
N GLY A 170 7.18 9.65 -13.99
CA GLY A 170 6.43 8.54 -14.57
C GLY A 170 6.66 8.37 -16.07
N VAL A 171 6.67 9.50 -16.83
CA VAL A 171 6.99 9.48 -18.26
C VAL A 171 8.43 9.01 -18.50
N LEU A 172 9.40 9.51 -17.72
CA LEU A 172 10.79 9.07 -17.83
C LEU A 172 10.95 7.57 -17.57
N VAL A 173 10.28 7.03 -16.55
CA VAL A 173 10.31 5.59 -16.25
C VAL A 173 9.64 4.79 -17.36
N ALA A 174 8.53 5.26 -17.94
CA ALA A 174 7.90 4.64 -19.10
C ALA A 174 8.87 4.55 -20.29
N LEU A 175 9.62 5.61 -20.57
CA LEU A 175 10.65 5.63 -21.61
C LEU A 175 11.83 4.70 -21.29
N LEU A 176 12.26 4.63 -20.02
CA LEU A 176 13.30 3.70 -19.60
C LEU A 176 12.84 2.25 -19.77
N ILE A 177 11.61 1.92 -19.40
CA ILE A 177 11.03 0.59 -19.59
C ILE A 177 10.90 0.29 -21.09
N TRP A 178 10.40 1.23 -21.88
CA TRP A 178 10.30 1.06 -23.32
C TRP A 178 11.66 0.73 -23.97
N ARG A 179 12.72 1.46 -23.57
CA ARG A 179 14.06 1.34 -24.15
C ARG A 179 14.85 0.14 -23.61
N PHE A 180 14.75 -0.15 -22.31
CA PHE A 180 15.69 -1.05 -21.65
C PHE A 180 15.05 -2.32 -21.08
N PHE A 181 13.71 -2.38 -20.96
CA PHE A 181 13.07 -3.59 -20.45
C PHE A 181 13.12 -4.67 -21.52
N PRO A 182 13.82 -5.81 -21.28
CA PRO A 182 13.96 -6.86 -22.26
C PRO A 182 12.61 -7.52 -22.55
N ALA A 183 12.46 -8.07 -23.75
CA ALA A 183 11.32 -8.93 -24.05
C ALA A 183 11.46 -10.21 -23.22
N VAL A 184 10.58 -10.39 -22.25
CA VAL A 184 10.52 -11.60 -21.41
C VAL A 184 9.41 -12.49 -22.00
N THR A 185 9.80 -13.65 -22.51
CA THR A 185 8.89 -14.57 -23.21
C THR A 185 8.66 -15.83 -22.37
N GLY A 186 8.04 -15.68 -21.19
CA GLY A 186 7.63 -16.81 -20.36
C GLY A 186 8.55 -17.11 -19.18
N PRO A 187 8.16 -18.10 -18.35
CA PRO A 187 8.89 -18.47 -17.15
C PRO A 187 10.29 -18.97 -17.45
N PRO A 188 11.22 -18.93 -16.46
CA PRO A 188 12.57 -19.47 -16.60
C PRO A 188 12.56 -20.93 -17.08
N ALA A 189 13.55 -21.31 -17.91
CA ALA A 189 13.67 -22.66 -18.46
C ALA A 189 13.62 -23.72 -17.34
N GLY A 190 12.71 -24.68 -17.45
CA GLY A 190 12.49 -25.74 -16.47
C GLY A 190 11.35 -25.48 -15.48
N GLU A 191 10.74 -24.29 -15.49
CA GLU A 191 9.45 -24.05 -14.82
C GLU A 191 8.35 -24.03 -15.90
N GLU A 192 7.62 -25.13 -16.05
CA GLU A 192 6.35 -25.08 -16.77
C GLU A 192 5.42 -24.11 -16.03
N ARG A 193 4.63 -23.30 -16.77
CA ARG A 193 3.39 -22.77 -16.22
C ARG A 193 2.59 -24.01 -15.85
N GLY A 194 2.73 -24.46 -14.60
CA GLY A 194 1.79 -25.46 -14.11
C GLY A 194 0.43 -24.91 -14.44
N ASP A 195 -0.40 -25.67 -15.13
CA ASP A 195 -1.83 -25.48 -15.12
C ASP A 195 -2.24 -25.53 -13.65
N GLU A 196 -2.10 -24.38 -12.95
CA GLU A 196 -2.66 -24.24 -11.60
C GLU A 196 -4.15 -24.41 -11.83
N PRO A 197 -4.73 -25.54 -11.40
CA PRO A 197 -6.17 -25.74 -11.52
C PRO A 197 -6.80 -24.53 -10.87
N THR A 198 -7.53 -23.75 -11.61
CA THR A 198 -8.25 -22.59 -11.13
C THR A 198 -9.00 -23.03 -9.90
N GLY A 199 -8.53 -22.58 -8.72
CA GLY A 199 -9.10 -23.00 -7.45
C GLY A 199 -10.57 -22.58 -7.43
N ASN A 200 -11.44 -23.45 -6.94
CA ASN A 200 -12.85 -23.12 -6.81
C ASN A 200 -13.01 -22.11 -5.66
N LEU A 201 -13.31 -20.87 -6.01
CA LEU A 201 -13.51 -19.78 -5.05
C LEU A 201 -14.59 -20.12 -4.03
N SER A 202 -15.64 -20.87 -4.44
CA SER A 202 -16.69 -21.27 -3.51
C SER A 202 -16.19 -22.19 -2.40
N ALA A 203 -15.26 -23.08 -2.70
CA ALA A 203 -14.64 -23.95 -1.69
C ALA A 203 -13.77 -23.18 -0.70
N LEU A 204 -13.09 -22.11 -1.16
CA LEU A 204 -12.35 -21.19 -0.28
C LEU A 204 -13.30 -20.41 0.64
N LEU A 205 -14.37 -19.86 0.09
CA LEU A 205 -15.34 -19.07 0.84
C LEU A 205 -16.16 -19.90 1.84
N ALA A 206 -16.29 -21.21 1.62
CA ALA A 206 -16.95 -22.12 2.55
C ALA A 206 -16.14 -22.35 3.84
N SER A 207 -14.83 -22.12 3.85
CA SER A 207 -13.99 -22.30 5.03
C SER A 207 -13.95 -21.01 5.89
N PRO A 208 -14.42 -21.05 7.16
CA PRO A 208 -14.31 -19.88 8.06
C PRO A 208 -12.86 -19.41 8.26
N LEU A 209 -11.90 -20.31 8.21
CA LEU A 209 -10.48 -20.00 8.37
C LEU A 209 -9.95 -19.10 7.24
N SER A 210 -10.54 -19.17 6.04
CA SER A 210 -10.17 -18.33 4.90
C SER A 210 -10.55 -16.85 5.07
N TRP A 211 -11.57 -16.56 5.88
CA TRP A 211 -12.01 -15.20 6.16
C TRP A 211 -11.13 -14.44 7.15
N LEU A 212 -10.36 -15.15 7.97
CA LEU A 212 -9.48 -14.51 8.97
C LEU A 212 -8.37 -13.68 8.30
N PRO A 213 -7.60 -14.17 7.31
CA PRO A 213 -6.64 -13.34 6.59
C PRO A 213 -7.28 -12.20 5.81
N PHE A 214 -8.47 -12.40 5.21
CA PHE A 214 -9.24 -11.35 4.56
C PHE A 214 -9.58 -10.21 5.54
N LEU A 215 -10.18 -10.57 6.68
CA LEU A 215 -10.55 -9.60 7.71
C LEU A 215 -9.33 -8.91 8.30
N ALA A 216 -8.26 -9.65 8.59
CA ALA A 216 -7.03 -9.09 9.11
C ALA A 216 -6.42 -8.08 8.14
N TYR A 217 -6.42 -8.37 6.83
CA TYR A 217 -5.85 -7.47 5.82
C TYR A 217 -6.74 -6.24 5.59
N LEU A 218 -8.06 -6.41 5.64
CA LEU A 218 -9.00 -5.29 5.63
C LEU A 218 -8.72 -4.34 6.80
N LEU A 219 -8.68 -4.87 8.02
CA LEU A 219 -8.47 -4.08 9.24
C LEU A 219 -7.07 -3.45 9.29
N PHE A 220 -6.05 -4.18 8.89
CA PHE A 220 -4.70 -3.64 8.72
C PHE A 220 -4.68 -2.46 7.75
N ASN A 221 -5.34 -2.59 6.59
CA ASN A 221 -5.38 -1.54 5.58
C ASN A 221 -6.21 -0.32 6.02
N VAL A 222 -7.17 -0.47 6.92
CA VAL A 222 -7.83 0.67 7.58
C VAL A 222 -6.79 1.55 8.27
N ALA A 223 -5.88 0.96 9.05
CA ALA A 223 -4.85 1.73 9.75
C ALA A 223 -3.74 2.20 8.80
N PHE A 224 -3.31 1.36 7.87
CA PHE A 224 -2.23 1.68 6.93
C PHE A 224 -2.60 2.87 6.04
N TRP A 225 -3.73 2.82 5.34
CA TRP A 225 -4.19 3.91 4.48
C TRP A 225 -4.66 5.12 5.27
N GLY A 226 -5.22 4.92 6.47
CA GLY A 226 -5.55 6.00 7.38
C GLY A 226 -4.32 6.82 7.75
N LEU A 227 -3.25 6.16 8.21
CA LEU A 227 -1.99 6.81 8.55
C LEU A 227 -1.33 7.46 7.32
N LEU A 228 -1.19 6.72 6.23
CA LEU A 228 -0.54 7.20 5.00
C LEU A 228 -1.22 8.47 4.47
N ASN A 229 -2.53 8.51 4.46
CA ASN A 229 -3.31 9.60 3.88
C ASN A 229 -3.43 10.81 4.83
N TRP A 230 -3.56 10.59 6.13
CA TRP A 230 -3.91 11.66 7.06
C TRP A 230 -2.76 12.15 7.95
N MET A 231 -1.63 11.42 8.02
CA MET A 231 -0.49 11.82 8.84
C MET A 231 0.04 13.22 8.50
N PRO A 232 0.23 13.61 7.21
CA PRO A 232 0.68 14.97 6.90
C PRO A 232 -0.32 16.05 7.35
N SER A 233 -1.61 15.80 7.16
CA SER A 233 -2.67 16.74 7.61
C SER A 233 -2.72 16.85 9.13
N TYR A 234 -2.60 15.73 9.85
CA TYR A 234 -2.48 15.72 11.31
C TYR A 234 -1.31 16.55 11.81
N LEU A 235 -0.11 16.32 11.24
CA LEU A 235 1.09 17.07 11.63
C LEU A 235 0.96 18.57 11.33
N SER A 236 0.36 18.93 10.21
CA SER A 236 0.17 20.33 9.83
C SER A 236 -0.94 21.02 10.61
N GLN A 237 -2.12 20.41 10.73
CA GLN A 237 -3.33 21.07 11.26
C GLN A 237 -3.48 20.93 12.75
N GLU A 238 -3.16 19.77 13.35
CA GLU A 238 -3.33 19.53 14.79
C GLU A 238 -2.02 19.79 15.56
N ARG A 239 -0.86 19.50 14.94
CA ARG A 239 0.45 19.76 15.55
C ARG A 239 1.08 21.09 15.12
N HIS A 240 0.39 21.86 14.25
CA HIS A 240 0.78 23.20 13.79
C HIS A 240 2.18 23.27 13.20
N ILE A 241 2.63 22.18 12.54
CA ILE A 241 3.93 22.14 11.86
C ILE A 241 3.80 22.91 10.54
N ASP A 242 4.70 23.87 10.36
CA ASP A 242 4.78 24.64 9.11
C ASP A 242 5.16 23.73 7.92
N LEU A 243 4.80 24.15 6.71
CA LEU A 243 4.95 23.33 5.50
C LEU A 243 6.42 22.94 5.24
N LYS A 244 7.40 23.80 5.53
CA LYS A 244 8.81 23.50 5.29
C LYS A 244 9.31 22.40 6.25
N SER A 245 9.00 22.53 7.52
CA SER A 245 9.34 21.54 8.55
C SER A 245 8.58 20.23 8.36
N LEU A 246 7.31 20.30 7.87
CA LEU A 246 6.47 19.15 7.60
C LEU A 246 7.15 18.14 6.66
N GLY A 247 7.81 18.61 5.60
CA GLY A 247 8.49 17.75 4.63
C GLY A 247 9.52 16.83 5.29
N TYR A 248 10.36 17.37 6.15
CA TYR A 248 11.39 16.58 6.83
C TYR A 248 10.82 15.73 7.96
N ILE A 249 9.93 16.30 8.76
CA ILE A 249 9.34 15.62 9.93
C ILE A 249 8.48 14.45 9.49
N ALA A 250 7.65 14.61 8.44
CA ALA A 250 6.81 13.53 7.93
C ALA A 250 7.60 12.39 7.28
N SER A 251 8.84 12.61 6.86
CA SER A 251 9.71 11.56 6.32
C SER A 251 10.17 10.57 7.39
N ILE A 252 10.35 11.01 8.64
CA ILE A 252 10.92 10.19 9.72
C ILE A 252 10.10 8.92 9.99
N PRO A 253 8.76 8.99 10.18
CA PRO A 253 7.94 7.78 10.34
C PRO A 253 8.06 6.80 9.18
N TYR A 254 8.11 7.28 7.93
CA TYR A 254 8.25 6.41 6.76
C TYR A 254 9.61 5.72 6.70
N LEU A 255 10.70 6.41 7.06
CA LEU A 255 12.05 5.81 7.17
C LEU A 255 12.10 4.77 8.29
N CYS A 256 11.43 5.02 9.43
CA CYS A 256 11.27 4.01 10.47
C CYS A 256 10.43 2.81 9.97
N GLY A 257 9.39 3.06 9.18
CA GLY A 257 8.61 2.03 8.51
C GLY A 257 9.44 1.18 7.56
N PHE A 258 10.34 1.79 6.79
CA PHE A 258 11.30 1.06 5.96
C PHE A 258 12.20 0.13 6.78
N ALA A 259 12.75 0.61 7.89
CA ALA A 259 13.52 -0.23 8.80
C ALA A 259 12.69 -1.38 9.37
N GLY A 260 11.44 -1.11 9.76
CA GLY A 260 10.49 -2.11 10.23
C GLY A 260 10.22 -3.21 9.20
N LEU A 261 10.01 -2.83 7.93
CA LEU A 261 9.78 -3.76 6.83
C LEU A 261 10.95 -4.74 6.65
N LEU A 262 12.18 -4.26 6.75
CA LEU A 262 13.37 -5.11 6.64
C LEU A 262 13.56 -6.01 7.88
N ILE A 263 13.45 -5.43 9.08
CA ILE A 263 13.73 -6.14 10.35
C ILE A 263 12.66 -7.19 10.63
N LEU A 264 11.36 -6.84 10.57
CA LEU A 264 10.29 -7.79 10.86
C LEU A 264 10.14 -8.83 9.73
N GLY A 265 10.42 -8.45 8.48
CA GLY A 265 10.52 -9.40 7.37
C GLY A 265 11.59 -10.47 7.61
N TYR A 266 12.78 -10.06 8.09
CA TYR A 266 13.86 -10.98 8.46
C TYR A 266 13.48 -11.86 9.67
N LEU A 267 12.93 -11.26 10.73
CA LEU A 267 12.49 -12.00 11.92
C LEU A 267 11.39 -13.03 11.59
N GLY A 268 10.43 -12.67 10.74
CA GLY A 268 9.36 -13.56 10.30
C GLY A 268 9.85 -14.75 9.46
N LYS A 269 10.99 -14.61 8.77
CA LYS A 269 11.63 -15.71 8.03
C LYS A 269 12.46 -16.62 8.96
N GLY A 270 13.06 -16.07 10.00
CA GLY A 270 14.02 -16.75 10.88
C GLY A 270 13.39 -17.20 12.19
N VAL A 271 13.69 -16.48 13.25
CA VAL A 271 13.38 -16.86 14.66
C VAL A 271 11.89 -17.09 14.89
N PHE A 272 11.03 -16.29 14.26
CA PHE A 272 9.57 -16.36 14.45
C PHE A 272 8.85 -17.13 13.35
N TYR A 273 9.52 -17.95 12.55
CA TYR A 273 8.88 -18.68 11.44
C TYR A 273 7.59 -19.42 11.87
N ARG A 274 7.65 -20.17 12.97
CA ARG A 274 6.52 -20.96 13.52
C ARG A 274 5.46 -20.07 14.21
N TYR A 275 5.82 -18.88 14.63
CA TYR A 275 4.98 -17.95 15.40
C TYR A 275 4.69 -16.66 14.65
N ARG A 276 4.77 -16.69 13.30
CA ARG A 276 4.48 -15.52 12.44
C ARG A 276 3.14 -14.83 12.76
N PRO A 277 2.01 -15.57 12.98
CA PRO A 277 0.77 -14.91 13.34
C PRO A 277 0.86 -14.14 14.66
N LEU A 278 1.58 -14.66 15.66
CA LEU A 278 1.78 -13.94 16.93
C LEU A 278 2.72 -12.75 16.78
N LEU A 279 3.78 -12.86 15.97
CA LEU A 279 4.65 -11.72 15.62
C LEU A 279 3.83 -10.60 14.99
N LEU A 280 2.92 -10.93 14.08
CA LEU A 280 2.03 -9.97 13.44
C LEU A 280 1.03 -9.36 14.41
N GLY A 281 0.38 -10.18 15.25
CA GLY A 281 -0.53 -9.71 16.28
C GLY A 281 0.14 -8.71 17.21
N ALA A 282 1.35 -9.04 17.70
CA ALA A 282 2.16 -8.14 18.51
C ALA A 282 2.53 -6.86 17.74
N SER A 283 2.92 -6.98 16.47
CA SER A 283 3.25 -5.81 15.64
C SER A 283 2.04 -4.88 15.47
N TYR A 284 0.85 -5.40 15.25
CA TYR A 284 -0.36 -4.58 15.14
C TYR A 284 -0.72 -3.87 16.46
N LEU A 285 -0.58 -4.55 17.59
CA LEU A 285 -0.79 -3.94 18.90
C LEU A 285 0.27 -2.86 19.21
N LEU A 286 1.54 -3.11 18.88
CA LEU A 286 2.61 -2.13 19.03
C LEU A 286 2.45 -0.94 18.07
N ALA A 287 1.96 -1.18 16.85
CA ALA A 287 1.60 -0.10 15.94
C ALA A 287 0.45 0.74 16.54
N GLY A 288 -0.58 0.12 17.09
CA GLY A 288 -1.67 0.81 17.79
C GLY A 288 -1.17 1.61 18.99
N LEU A 289 -0.27 1.06 19.80
CA LEU A 289 0.40 1.77 20.90
C LEU A 289 1.15 3.01 20.39
N GLY A 290 1.90 2.89 19.28
CA GLY A 290 2.58 4.02 18.67
C GLY A 290 1.62 5.13 18.23
N LEU A 291 0.49 4.76 17.62
CA LEU A 291 -0.54 5.73 17.27
C LEU A 291 -1.16 6.39 18.50
N TYR A 292 -1.39 5.64 19.57
CA TYR A 292 -1.88 6.19 20.85
C TYR A 292 -0.88 7.20 21.42
N LEU A 293 0.41 6.84 21.51
CA LEU A 293 1.46 7.73 21.99
C LEU A 293 1.58 8.99 21.11
N ALA A 294 1.34 8.86 19.81
CA ALA A 294 1.41 9.99 18.89
C ALA A 294 0.33 11.04 19.14
N PHE A 295 -0.94 10.64 19.26
CA PHE A 295 -2.00 11.63 19.42
C PHE A 295 -2.15 12.13 20.86
N SER A 296 -1.77 11.33 21.86
CA SER A 296 -1.79 11.72 23.28
C SER A 296 -0.58 12.56 23.71
N ALA A 297 0.41 12.74 22.83
CA ALA A 297 1.64 13.48 23.15
C ALA A 297 1.36 14.99 23.33
N ASP A 298 2.01 15.62 24.30
CA ASP A 298 1.89 17.06 24.56
C ASP A 298 2.72 17.92 23.61
N ASN A 299 3.72 17.33 22.93
CA ASN A 299 4.62 18.06 22.04
C ASN A 299 4.88 17.33 20.72
N VAL A 300 5.37 18.07 19.74
CA VAL A 300 5.64 17.58 18.39
C VAL A 300 6.65 16.43 18.39
N THR A 301 7.72 16.53 19.14
CA THR A 301 8.78 15.51 19.16
C THR A 301 8.25 14.17 19.65
N SER A 302 7.54 14.15 20.76
CA SER A 302 6.93 12.92 21.30
C SER A 302 5.88 12.35 20.35
N SER A 303 5.11 13.21 19.67
CA SER A 303 4.15 12.80 18.65
C SER A 303 4.83 12.11 17.45
N VAL A 304 5.90 12.70 16.93
CA VAL A 304 6.68 12.13 15.82
C VAL A 304 7.37 10.82 16.22
N LEU A 305 7.87 10.72 17.44
CA LEU A 305 8.43 9.46 17.96
C LEU A 305 7.36 8.37 18.05
N GLY A 306 6.15 8.70 18.53
CA GLY A 306 5.01 7.79 18.54
C GLY A 306 4.62 7.32 17.13
N LEU A 307 4.50 8.26 16.17
CA LEU A 307 4.25 7.95 14.76
C LEU A 307 5.33 7.05 14.17
N SER A 308 6.60 7.32 14.48
CA SER A 308 7.75 6.56 13.97
C SER A 308 7.76 5.14 14.51
N PHE A 309 7.49 4.99 15.82
CA PHE A 309 7.32 3.69 16.46
C PHE A 309 6.13 2.93 15.85
N GLY A 310 4.99 3.58 15.69
CA GLY A 310 3.80 3.00 15.07
C GLY A 310 4.05 2.57 13.63
N ALA A 311 4.68 3.42 12.82
CA ALA A 311 5.03 3.13 11.43
C ALA A 311 6.01 1.96 11.29
N PHE A 312 7.02 1.86 12.19
CA PHE A 312 7.96 0.74 12.20
C PHE A 312 7.23 -0.61 12.24
N PHE A 313 6.28 -0.77 13.17
CA PHE A 313 5.54 -2.02 13.32
C PHE A 313 4.46 -2.19 12.24
N LEU A 314 3.82 -1.13 11.81
CA LEU A 314 2.78 -1.16 10.78
C LEU A 314 3.34 -1.62 9.43
N TYR A 315 4.42 -0.97 8.97
CA TYR A 315 5.08 -1.37 7.72
C TYR A 315 5.76 -2.74 7.84
N GLY A 316 6.36 -3.01 9.01
CA GLY A 316 7.02 -4.28 9.28
C GLY A 316 6.11 -5.50 9.20
N GLY A 317 4.81 -5.32 9.43
CA GLY A 317 3.80 -6.38 9.29
C GLY A 317 3.56 -6.84 7.84
N PHE A 318 3.93 -6.04 6.83
CA PHE A 318 3.57 -6.31 5.43
C PHE A 318 4.11 -7.65 4.89
N GLY A 319 5.41 -7.89 5.04
CA GLY A 319 6.06 -9.11 4.54
C GLY A 319 5.58 -10.38 5.25
N PRO A 320 5.65 -10.45 6.59
CA PRO A 320 5.18 -11.61 7.34
C PRO A 320 3.69 -11.91 7.14
N PHE A 321 2.84 -10.88 6.90
CA PHE A 321 1.42 -11.06 6.65
C PHE A 321 1.14 -11.98 5.46
N TRP A 322 1.76 -11.70 4.31
CA TRP A 322 1.54 -12.51 3.11
C TRP A 322 2.01 -13.95 3.30
N ALA A 323 3.09 -14.16 4.05
CA ALA A 323 3.52 -15.50 4.39
C ALA A 323 2.46 -16.25 5.22
N VAL A 324 1.88 -15.60 6.25
CA VAL A 324 0.80 -16.19 7.07
C VAL A 324 -0.45 -16.46 6.23
N ALA A 325 -0.87 -15.50 5.41
CA ALA A 325 -2.06 -15.65 4.58
C ALA A 325 -1.96 -16.85 3.61
N LEU A 326 -0.78 -17.05 2.99
CA LEU A 326 -0.55 -18.14 2.06
C LEU A 326 -0.36 -19.51 2.73
N ASP A 327 0.01 -19.54 4.02
CA ASP A 327 0.14 -20.77 4.78
C ASP A 327 -1.23 -21.37 5.23
N VAL A 328 -2.30 -20.56 5.18
CA VAL A 328 -3.67 -20.99 5.55
C VAL A 328 -4.32 -21.84 4.46
N VAL A 329 -3.90 -21.72 3.19
CA VAL A 329 -4.55 -22.39 2.05
C VAL A 329 -3.62 -23.37 1.33
N PRO A 330 -4.17 -24.45 0.72
CA PRO A 330 -3.42 -25.34 -0.14
C PRO A 330 -2.79 -24.61 -1.33
N GLY A 331 -1.63 -25.09 -1.81
CA GLY A 331 -0.85 -24.44 -2.88
C GLY A 331 -1.63 -24.11 -4.14
N LYS A 332 -2.54 -24.99 -4.54
CA LYS A 332 -3.42 -24.83 -5.72
C LYS A 332 -4.37 -23.62 -5.67
N PHE A 333 -4.62 -23.07 -4.49
CA PHE A 333 -5.54 -21.94 -4.28
C PHE A 333 -4.84 -20.62 -4.00
N ARG A 334 -3.52 -20.58 -3.88
CA ARG A 334 -2.78 -19.39 -3.44
C ARG A 334 -3.04 -18.16 -4.29
N GLY A 335 -3.11 -18.30 -5.61
CA GLY A 335 -3.36 -17.16 -6.51
C GLY A 335 -4.74 -16.54 -6.28
N THR A 336 -5.81 -17.35 -6.35
CA THR A 336 -7.19 -16.89 -6.11
C THR A 336 -7.34 -16.33 -4.69
N PHE A 337 -6.74 -16.97 -3.71
CA PHE A 337 -6.80 -16.53 -2.32
C PHE A 337 -6.07 -15.20 -2.08
N SER A 338 -4.93 -15.00 -2.71
CA SER A 338 -4.23 -13.71 -2.64
C SER A 338 -5.09 -12.57 -3.18
N GLY A 339 -5.78 -12.80 -4.30
CA GLY A 339 -6.73 -11.83 -4.86
C GLY A 339 -7.89 -11.54 -3.90
N PHE A 340 -8.47 -12.57 -3.28
CA PHE A 340 -9.54 -12.42 -2.29
C PHE A 340 -9.07 -11.62 -1.07
N VAL A 341 -7.92 -11.95 -0.49
CA VAL A 341 -7.36 -11.21 0.66
C VAL A 341 -7.04 -9.77 0.28
N ASN A 342 -6.46 -9.55 -0.91
CA ASN A 342 -6.13 -8.20 -1.38
C ASN A 342 -7.39 -7.34 -1.60
N PHE A 343 -8.48 -7.93 -2.06
CA PHE A 343 -9.77 -7.25 -2.16
C PHE A 343 -10.26 -6.73 -0.79
N GLY A 344 -10.09 -7.52 0.29
CA GLY A 344 -10.34 -7.05 1.65
C GLY A 344 -9.52 -5.80 2.00
N GLY A 345 -8.23 -5.79 1.63
CA GLY A 345 -7.37 -4.63 1.81
C GLY A 345 -7.86 -3.39 1.05
N GLN A 346 -8.39 -3.56 -0.17
CA GLN A 346 -8.95 -2.44 -0.93
C GLN A 346 -10.21 -1.86 -0.27
N ILE A 347 -11.06 -2.71 0.33
CA ILE A 347 -12.22 -2.25 1.12
C ILE A 347 -11.75 -1.39 2.29
N GLY A 348 -10.76 -1.86 3.06
CA GLY A 348 -10.16 -1.08 4.17
C GLY A 348 -9.58 0.25 3.68
N GLY A 349 -8.83 0.22 2.59
CA GLY A 349 -8.22 1.41 1.98
C GLY A 349 -9.23 2.42 1.42
N PHE A 350 -10.38 1.94 0.92
CA PHE A 350 -11.44 2.80 0.43
C PHE A 350 -12.20 3.51 1.57
N PHE A 351 -12.62 2.76 2.59
CA PHE A 351 -13.43 3.32 3.66
C PHE A 351 -12.60 4.15 4.65
N SER A 352 -11.34 3.79 4.91
CA SER A 352 -10.53 4.45 5.92
C SER A 352 -10.41 5.97 5.75
N PRO A 353 -10.03 6.53 4.59
CA PRO A 353 -9.91 7.97 4.46
C PRO A 353 -11.25 8.70 4.59
N ILE A 354 -12.37 8.09 4.18
CA ILE A 354 -13.71 8.65 4.33
C ILE A 354 -14.09 8.73 5.81
N VAL A 355 -13.92 7.62 6.54
CA VAL A 355 -14.29 7.55 7.96
C VAL A 355 -13.45 8.53 8.78
N VAL A 356 -12.13 8.55 8.59
CA VAL A 356 -11.25 9.49 9.28
C VAL A 356 -11.62 10.93 8.92
N GLY A 357 -11.83 11.25 7.65
CA GLY A 357 -12.25 12.58 7.22
C GLY A 357 -13.58 13.03 7.83
N THR A 358 -14.56 12.12 7.92
CA THR A 358 -15.85 12.37 8.56
C THR A 358 -15.70 12.62 10.07
N ILE A 359 -14.87 11.83 10.75
CA ILE A 359 -14.58 12.03 12.18
C ILE A 359 -13.93 13.41 12.38
N VAL A 360 -12.91 13.76 11.62
CA VAL A 360 -12.24 15.06 11.70
C VAL A 360 -13.20 16.22 11.42
N GLN A 361 -14.08 16.07 10.43
CA GLN A 361 -15.09 17.08 10.09
C GLN A 361 -16.01 17.36 11.30
N ASN A 362 -16.46 16.31 12.00
CA ASN A 362 -17.43 16.43 13.07
C ASN A 362 -16.80 16.82 14.42
N THR A 363 -15.60 16.31 14.72
CA THR A 363 -14.93 16.50 16.02
C THR A 363 -13.91 17.63 16.01
N LYS A 364 -13.50 18.10 14.84
CA LYS A 364 -12.40 19.06 14.63
C LYS A 364 -11.07 18.58 15.21
N SER A 365 -10.89 17.27 15.38
CA SER A 365 -9.68 16.64 15.90
C SER A 365 -9.40 15.33 15.18
N TYR A 366 -8.12 15.02 15.02
CA TYR A 366 -7.65 13.75 14.44
C TYR A 366 -7.67 12.60 15.46
N SER A 367 -7.81 12.88 16.76
CA SER A 367 -7.78 11.86 17.84
C SER A 367 -8.76 10.73 17.61
N GLY A 368 -10.01 11.04 17.22
CA GLY A 368 -11.01 10.02 16.87
C GLY A 368 -10.61 9.14 15.69
N GLY A 369 -9.94 9.71 14.70
CA GLY A 369 -9.36 8.96 13.56
C GLY A 369 -8.26 7.99 14.01
N PHE A 370 -7.39 8.40 14.93
CA PHE A 370 -6.40 7.52 15.55
C PHE A 370 -7.06 6.38 16.33
N VAL A 371 -8.07 6.67 17.15
CA VAL A 371 -8.83 5.66 17.91
C VAL A 371 -9.47 4.65 16.96
N PHE A 372 -10.05 5.09 15.86
CA PHE A 372 -10.60 4.20 14.81
C PHE A 372 -9.53 3.26 14.23
N MET A 373 -8.35 3.80 13.86
CA MET A 373 -7.24 3.01 13.35
C MET A 373 -6.70 2.01 14.40
N ILE A 374 -6.57 2.44 15.67
CA ILE A 374 -6.16 1.57 16.78
C ILE A 374 -7.15 0.44 16.99
N GLY A 375 -8.45 0.72 16.99
CA GLY A 375 -9.49 -0.30 17.07
C GLY A 375 -9.38 -1.35 15.97
N ALA A 376 -9.14 -0.91 14.73
CA ALA A 376 -8.89 -1.80 13.60
C ALA A 376 -7.63 -2.68 13.82
N LEU A 377 -6.54 -2.11 14.33
CA LEU A 377 -5.31 -2.85 14.61
C LEU A 377 -5.48 -3.89 15.75
N ILE A 378 -6.23 -3.55 16.78
CA ILE A 378 -6.55 -4.51 17.87
C ILE A 378 -7.34 -5.69 17.31
N LEU A 379 -8.37 -5.43 16.51
CA LEU A 379 -9.15 -6.47 15.86
C LEU A 379 -8.30 -7.30 14.85
N ALA A 380 -7.42 -6.65 14.07
CA ALA A 380 -6.47 -7.34 13.21
C ALA A 380 -5.52 -8.25 14.02
N GLY A 381 -5.05 -7.78 15.16
CA GLY A 381 -4.24 -8.59 16.09
C GLY A 381 -4.99 -9.81 16.61
N ALA A 382 -6.25 -9.64 17.00
CA ALA A 382 -7.10 -10.74 17.45
C ALA A 382 -7.30 -11.80 16.35
N THR A 383 -7.47 -11.40 15.09
CA THR A 383 -7.56 -12.36 13.97
C THR A 383 -6.26 -13.15 13.78
N MET A 384 -5.09 -12.52 14.01
CA MET A 384 -3.80 -13.23 13.95
C MET A 384 -3.68 -14.30 15.07
N VAL A 385 -4.16 -14.00 16.27
CA VAL A 385 -4.21 -14.99 17.35
C VAL A 385 -5.14 -16.16 16.99
N ALA A 386 -6.31 -15.88 16.41
CA ALA A 386 -7.25 -16.90 15.95
C ALA A 386 -6.64 -17.79 14.85
N ILE A 387 -5.89 -17.22 13.90
CA ILE A 387 -5.16 -17.99 12.87
C ILE A 387 -4.13 -18.91 13.54
N GLN A 388 -3.35 -18.42 14.51
CA GLN A 388 -2.37 -19.25 15.22
C GLN A 388 -3.02 -20.43 15.97
N GLN A 389 -4.18 -20.21 16.55
CA GLN A 389 -4.94 -21.27 17.24
C GLN A 389 -5.49 -22.29 16.23
N GLY A 390 -6.07 -21.82 15.12
CA GLY A 390 -6.59 -22.68 14.05
C GLY A 390 -5.52 -23.55 13.40
N GLN A 391 -4.29 -23.04 13.26
CA GLN A 391 -3.16 -23.83 12.74
C GLN A 391 -2.64 -24.91 13.70
N ARG A 392 -2.96 -24.82 15.00
CA ARG A 392 -2.57 -25.82 16.03
C ARG A 392 -3.56 -26.97 16.17
N LEU A 393 -4.79 -26.81 15.71
CA LEU A 393 -5.78 -27.89 15.74
C LEU A 393 -5.39 -28.98 14.72
N PRO A 394 -5.37 -30.27 15.13
CA PRO A 394 -5.05 -31.34 14.20
C PRO A 394 -6.07 -31.37 13.06
N ARG A 395 -5.58 -31.44 11.82
CA ARG A 395 -6.38 -31.45 10.57
C ARG A 395 -7.31 -32.68 10.43
N THR A 396 -7.56 -33.45 11.50
CA THR A 396 -8.31 -34.70 11.51
C THR A 396 -9.83 -34.53 11.47
N ALA A 397 -10.38 -33.30 11.62
CA ALA A 397 -11.84 -33.09 11.67
C ALA A 397 -12.50 -32.63 10.34
N ALA A 398 -11.74 -32.37 9.27
CA ALA A 398 -12.28 -31.85 8.01
C ALA A 398 -12.41 -32.90 6.88
N ALA A 399 -12.18 -34.18 7.17
CA ALA A 399 -12.26 -35.27 6.18
C ALA A 399 -13.51 -36.14 6.31
N THR A 400 -14.43 -35.80 7.22
CA THR A 400 -15.68 -36.58 7.45
C THR A 400 -16.90 -35.66 7.60
N ALA A 401 -17.09 -34.69 6.67
CA ALA A 401 -18.37 -34.01 6.49
C ALA A 401 -18.64 -33.75 5.01
#